data_adfb361192f7235cf0ba5f6f22bb4147
#
_entry.id   adfb361192f7235cf0ba5f6f22bb4147
#
_cell.length_a   1.000
_cell.length_b   1.000
_cell.length_c   1.000
_cell.angle_alpha   90.00
_cell.angle_beta   90.00
_cell.angle_gamma   90.00
#
_symmetry.space_group_name_H-M   'P 1'
#
loop_
_entity.id
_entity.type
_entity.pdbx_description
1 polymer ?
#
loop_
_entity_poly.entity_id
_entity_poly.type
_entity_poly.pdbx_seq_one_letter_code
_entity_poly.pdbx_strand_id
1 'polypeptide(L)'
;EPGGSPDPLYHKRNGEIEMGKTYIFGHKNPDTDTITSSLVMANFERKMGNSEAVACRLGNINKETEYVLNYLGIEAPELIEKVEDGANVILVDHNSPSESVENLENANILKVVDHHKIALNTSYPLFYRAEPVGCTETVMYKLYKENGIEIDEKIAGLMLSAIISDTLLLKSPTTTDEDRKAVEELAKISGLDPEVYGLDMLKAGTDLSSFTIDEIL
;
A
#
# COMPACT_ATOMS: atom_id res chain seq x y z
N GLU A 1 -19.00 29.31 0.35
CA GLU A 1 -19.05 28.03 1.09
C GLU A 1 -19.11 26.88 0.09
N PRO A 2 -18.17 25.94 0.06
CA PRO A 2 -18.30 24.72 -0.70
C PRO A 2 -18.96 23.66 0.19
N GLY A 3 -20.28 23.52 0.05
CA GLY A 3 -21.04 22.42 0.63
C GLY A 3 -20.72 21.12 -0.09
N GLY A 4 -19.69 20.40 0.37
CA GLY A 4 -19.47 19.01 -0.02
C GLY A 4 -20.59 18.15 0.51
N SER A 5 -21.28 17.42 -0.37
CA SER A 5 -22.23 16.37 0.00
C SER A 5 -21.49 15.33 0.84
N PRO A 6 -22.01 14.89 1.99
CA PRO A 6 -21.36 13.86 2.78
C PRO A 6 -21.27 12.56 1.97
N ASP A 7 -20.09 11.93 2.02
CA ASP A 7 -19.81 10.64 1.42
C ASP A 7 -20.88 9.62 1.88
N PRO A 8 -21.57 8.90 0.99
CA PRO A 8 -22.64 7.96 1.33
C PRO A 8 -22.17 6.76 2.20
N LEU A 9 -20.89 6.65 2.49
CA LEU A 9 -20.30 5.59 3.31
C LEU A 9 -20.42 5.82 4.83
N TYR A 10 -21.00 6.97 5.27
CA TYR A 10 -21.15 7.30 6.68
C TYR A 10 -22.57 7.12 7.17
N HIS A 11 -22.82 6.10 7.96
CA HIS A 11 -24.09 5.93 8.67
C HIS A 11 -24.13 6.72 9.98
N LYS A 12 -25.02 7.72 10.07
CA LYS A 12 -25.27 8.43 11.32
C LYS A 12 -26.10 7.55 12.28
N ARG A 13 -25.54 7.13 13.40
CA ARG A 13 -26.29 6.73 14.60
C ARG A 13 -26.02 7.76 15.71
N ASN A 14 -27.07 8.38 16.24
CA ASN A 14 -27.06 9.31 17.38
C ASN A 14 -26.08 10.51 17.31
N GLY A 15 -25.82 11.04 16.10
CA GLY A 15 -25.02 12.25 15.94
C GLY A 15 -23.51 12.04 15.92
N GLU A 16 -23.00 10.88 16.26
CA GLU A 16 -21.61 10.45 16.09
C GLU A 16 -21.54 9.37 15.01
N ILE A 17 -20.57 9.51 14.11
CA ILE A 17 -20.30 8.50 13.07
C ILE A 17 -19.41 7.45 13.73
N GLU A 18 -20.00 6.39 14.27
CA GLU A 18 -19.24 5.18 14.60
C GLU A 18 -18.86 4.49 13.29
N MET A 19 -17.65 4.77 12.80
CA MET A 19 -17.06 3.99 11.74
C MET A 19 -16.56 2.68 12.34
N GLY A 20 -17.11 1.56 11.90
CA GLY A 20 -16.58 0.25 12.25
C GLY A 20 -15.15 0.08 11.75
N LYS A 21 -14.41 -0.85 12.36
CA LYS A 21 -13.05 -1.20 11.95
C LYS A 21 -12.96 -1.38 10.42
N THR A 22 -12.00 -0.72 9.79
CA THR A 22 -11.75 -0.83 8.34
C THR A 22 -10.41 -1.52 8.13
N TYR A 23 -10.43 -2.71 7.55
CA TYR A 23 -9.24 -3.51 7.27
C TYR A 23 -8.65 -3.10 5.93
N ILE A 24 -7.35 -2.85 5.88
CA ILE A 24 -6.63 -2.43 4.69
C ILE A 24 -5.52 -3.42 4.42
N PHE A 25 -5.54 -4.05 3.26
CA PHE A 25 -4.58 -5.08 2.91
C PHE A 25 -4.34 -5.17 1.40
N GLY A 26 -3.16 -5.65 1.03
CA GLY A 26 -2.81 -6.01 -0.33
C GLY A 26 -3.02 -7.50 -0.61
N HIS A 27 -2.34 -8.02 -1.63
CA HIS A 27 -2.54 -9.41 -2.08
C HIS A 27 -1.92 -10.46 -1.15
N LYS A 28 -2.37 -11.71 -1.33
CA LYS A 28 -1.70 -12.90 -0.77
C LYS A 28 -0.26 -12.98 -1.31
N ASN A 29 0.64 -13.62 -0.57
CA ASN A 29 2.08 -13.64 -0.87
C ASN A 29 2.66 -12.23 -0.99
N PRO A 30 2.55 -11.44 0.08
CA PRO A 30 2.82 -10.01 0.04
C PRO A 30 4.29 -9.72 -0.29
N ASP A 31 4.50 -8.76 -1.18
CA ASP A 31 5.78 -8.13 -1.45
C ASP A 31 5.92 -6.79 -0.70
N THR A 32 6.93 -6.02 -1.04
CA THR A 32 7.18 -4.75 -0.36
C THR A 32 6.09 -3.73 -0.67
N ASP A 33 5.59 -3.62 -1.92
CA ASP A 33 4.50 -2.70 -2.26
C ASP A 33 3.21 -3.03 -1.50
N THR A 34 2.81 -4.29 -1.50
CA THR A 34 1.63 -4.76 -0.76
C THR A 34 1.64 -4.37 0.73
N ILE A 35 2.76 -4.57 1.41
CA ILE A 35 2.88 -4.29 2.85
C ILE A 35 2.93 -2.78 3.10
N THR A 36 3.75 -2.05 2.35
CA THR A 36 3.87 -0.61 2.54
C THR A 36 2.58 0.11 2.18
N SER A 37 1.93 -0.26 1.09
CA SER A 37 0.65 0.31 0.68
C SER A 37 -0.46 0.11 1.72
N SER A 38 -0.49 -1.02 2.42
CA SER A 38 -1.44 -1.21 3.53
C SER A 38 -1.19 -0.24 4.68
N LEU A 39 0.06 -0.02 5.06
CA LEU A 39 0.48 0.91 6.11
C LEU A 39 0.22 2.38 5.72
N VAL A 40 0.60 2.74 4.51
CA VAL A 40 0.45 4.10 3.96
C VAL A 40 -1.03 4.45 3.80
N MET A 41 -1.85 3.53 3.27
CA MET A 41 -3.29 3.75 3.13
C MET A 41 -3.98 3.84 4.50
N ALA A 42 -3.58 3.06 5.49
CA ALA A 42 -4.12 3.19 6.85
C ALA A 42 -3.77 4.55 7.48
N ASN A 43 -2.56 5.06 7.23
CA ASN A 43 -2.19 6.41 7.63
C ASN A 43 -3.04 7.47 6.91
N PHE A 44 -3.21 7.34 5.59
CA PHE A 44 -4.06 8.21 4.78
C PHE A 44 -5.49 8.27 5.32
N GLU A 45 -6.12 7.13 5.52
CA GLU A 45 -7.49 7.03 6.03
C GLU A 45 -7.64 7.67 7.41
N ARG A 46 -6.70 7.45 8.32
CA ARG A 46 -6.71 8.10 9.64
C ARG A 46 -6.57 9.62 9.54
N LYS A 47 -5.73 10.12 8.65
CA LYS A 47 -5.60 11.56 8.36
C LYS A 47 -6.88 12.14 7.74
N MET A 48 -7.63 11.34 6.97
CA MET A 48 -8.92 11.69 6.39
C MET A 48 -10.10 11.55 7.37
N GLY A 49 -9.86 11.12 8.60
CA GLY A 49 -10.88 11.04 9.66
C GLY A 49 -11.39 9.64 10.00
N ASN A 50 -10.91 8.59 9.29
CA ASN A 50 -11.21 7.21 9.63
C ASN A 50 -10.23 6.68 10.69
N SER A 51 -10.49 6.96 11.96
CA SER A 51 -9.64 6.54 13.08
C SER A 51 -9.53 5.01 13.21
N GLU A 52 -10.51 4.28 12.70
CA GLU A 52 -10.62 2.82 12.81
C GLU A 52 -9.94 2.07 11.64
N ALA A 53 -9.20 2.79 10.79
CA ALA A 53 -8.44 2.21 9.70
C ALA A 53 -7.20 1.44 10.21
N VAL A 54 -7.09 0.16 9.86
CA VAL A 54 -6.06 -0.75 10.33
C VAL A 54 -5.38 -1.42 9.14
N ALA A 55 -4.04 -1.30 9.07
CA ALA A 55 -3.24 -2.04 8.12
C ALA A 55 -3.18 -3.53 8.51
N CYS A 56 -3.37 -4.41 7.52
CA CYS A 56 -3.29 -5.85 7.68
C CYS A 56 -2.43 -6.45 6.56
N ARG A 57 -2.05 -7.70 6.72
CA ARG A 57 -1.39 -8.52 5.69
C ARG A 57 -2.04 -9.88 5.56
N LEU A 58 -1.94 -10.48 4.38
CA LEU A 58 -2.56 -11.77 4.08
C LEU A 58 -1.54 -12.92 4.00
N GLY A 59 -0.28 -12.66 4.31
CA GLY A 59 0.79 -13.65 4.26
C GLY A 59 2.02 -13.23 5.05
N ASN A 60 3.07 -14.06 4.99
CA ASN A 60 4.35 -13.75 5.62
C ASN A 60 5.09 -12.67 4.83
N ILE A 61 5.76 -11.77 5.54
CA ILE A 61 6.65 -10.78 4.92
C ILE A 61 7.92 -11.46 4.41
N ASN A 62 8.43 -11.00 3.29
CA ASN A 62 9.68 -11.46 2.72
C ASN A 62 10.89 -10.70 3.34
N LYS A 63 12.10 -11.13 3.02
CA LYS A 63 13.35 -10.57 3.54
C LYS A 63 13.55 -9.09 3.17
N GLU A 64 13.15 -8.69 1.98
CA GLU A 64 13.23 -7.31 1.53
C GLU A 64 12.30 -6.42 2.35
N THR A 65 11.05 -6.82 2.51
CA THR A 65 10.09 -6.11 3.36
C THR A 65 10.52 -6.06 4.83
N GLU A 66 11.07 -7.16 5.34
CA GLU A 66 11.65 -7.21 6.70
C GLU A 66 12.75 -6.18 6.87
N TYR A 67 13.64 -6.05 5.87
CA TYR A 67 14.69 -5.02 5.87
C TYR A 67 14.09 -3.61 5.93
N VAL A 68 13.11 -3.30 5.09
CA VAL A 68 12.43 -2.00 5.05
C VAL A 68 11.82 -1.64 6.40
N LEU A 69 11.02 -2.55 6.97
CA LEU A 69 10.33 -2.32 8.23
C LEU A 69 11.32 -2.12 9.39
N ASN A 70 12.36 -2.94 9.45
CA ASN A 70 13.41 -2.82 10.47
C ASN A 70 14.18 -1.51 10.34
N TYR A 71 14.56 -1.13 9.11
CA TYR A 71 15.29 0.10 8.84
C TYR A 71 14.51 1.35 9.27
N LEU A 72 13.21 1.38 8.99
CA LEU A 72 12.31 2.49 9.33
C LEU A 72 11.78 2.43 10.78
N GLY A 73 12.04 1.35 11.50
CA GLY A 73 11.52 1.14 12.86
C GLY A 73 9.99 1.09 12.88
N ILE A 74 9.40 0.32 11.96
CA ILE A 74 7.95 0.15 11.80
C ILE A 74 7.60 -1.32 12.04
N GLU A 75 6.55 -1.57 12.82
CA GLU A 75 6.05 -2.93 13.05
C GLU A 75 5.29 -3.46 11.82
N ALA A 76 5.42 -4.77 11.58
CA ALA A 76 4.66 -5.43 10.53
C ALA A 76 3.14 -5.38 10.81
N PRO A 77 2.29 -5.20 9.78
CA PRO A 77 0.85 -5.27 9.95
C PRO A 77 0.38 -6.61 10.50
N GLU A 78 -0.77 -6.61 11.18
CA GLU A 78 -1.40 -7.84 11.69
C GLU A 78 -1.74 -8.80 10.55
N LEU A 79 -1.43 -10.09 10.74
CA LEU A 79 -1.84 -11.15 9.82
C LEU A 79 -3.33 -11.45 10.00
N ILE A 80 -4.07 -11.41 8.90
CA ILE A 80 -5.45 -11.86 8.88
C ILE A 80 -5.63 -12.91 7.77
N GLU A 81 -6.50 -13.88 8.00
CA GLU A 81 -6.80 -14.94 7.02
C GLU A 81 -8.17 -14.72 6.36
N LYS A 82 -9.12 -14.21 7.14
CA LYS A 82 -10.50 -13.95 6.69
C LYS A 82 -11.07 -12.69 7.32
N VAL A 83 -12.15 -12.19 6.74
CA VAL A 83 -12.97 -11.11 7.29
C VAL A 83 -14.38 -11.62 7.60
N GLU A 84 -15.09 -10.92 8.47
CA GLU A 84 -16.49 -11.22 8.79
C GLU A 84 -17.43 -10.67 7.71
N ASP A 85 -18.66 -11.20 7.68
CA ASP A 85 -19.71 -10.69 6.79
C ASP A 85 -19.99 -9.21 7.09
N GLY A 86 -19.97 -8.39 6.04
CA GLY A 86 -20.18 -6.95 6.14
C GLY A 86 -18.99 -6.16 6.68
N ALA A 87 -17.84 -6.78 6.89
CA ALA A 87 -16.62 -6.06 7.29
C ALA A 87 -16.24 -4.99 6.25
N ASN A 88 -15.87 -3.80 6.72
CA ASN A 88 -15.36 -2.76 5.83
C ASN A 88 -13.91 -3.07 5.45
N VAL A 89 -13.64 -3.06 4.14
CA VAL A 89 -12.30 -3.34 3.62
C VAL A 89 -11.88 -2.32 2.57
N ILE A 90 -10.57 -2.07 2.50
CA ILE A 90 -9.92 -1.32 1.43
C ILE A 90 -8.84 -2.21 0.83
N LEU A 91 -8.87 -2.37 -0.48
CA LEU A 91 -7.90 -3.14 -1.23
C LEU A 91 -6.79 -2.22 -1.75
N VAL A 92 -5.55 -2.60 -1.54
CA VAL A 92 -4.39 -1.92 -2.10
C VAL A 92 -3.53 -2.92 -2.86
N ASP A 93 -2.88 -2.48 -3.93
CA ASP A 93 -1.93 -3.28 -4.70
C ASP A 93 -2.50 -4.59 -5.24
N HIS A 94 -3.80 -4.71 -5.32
CA HIS A 94 -4.52 -5.77 -6.00
C HIS A 94 -6.01 -5.44 -6.06
N ASN A 95 -6.70 -6.12 -6.97
CA ASN A 95 -8.15 -6.08 -7.04
C ASN A 95 -8.75 -7.45 -7.43
N SER A 96 -7.94 -8.51 -7.45
CA SER A 96 -8.37 -9.86 -7.79
C SER A 96 -8.89 -10.59 -6.54
N PRO A 97 -10.15 -11.08 -6.53
CA PRO A 97 -10.68 -11.85 -5.38
C PRO A 97 -9.88 -13.11 -5.05
N SER A 98 -9.26 -13.76 -6.05
CA SER A 98 -8.43 -14.95 -5.85
C SER A 98 -7.16 -14.68 -5.05
N GLU A 99 -6.65 -13.43 -5.13
CA GLU A 99 -5.43 -12.98 -4.44
C GLU A 99 -5.74 -12.26 -3.13
N SER A 100 -7.02 -12.24 -2.72
CA SER A 100 -7.49 -11.46 -1.58
C SER A 100 -7.81 -12.33 -0.35
N VAL A 101 -8.25 -11.69 0.72
CA VAL A 101 -8.66 -12.32 1.96
C VAL A 101 -9.83 -13.28 1.75
N GLU A 102 -9.93 -14.32 2.59
CA GLU A 102 -11.11 -15.17 2.59
C GLU A 102 -12.36 -14.40 2.99
N ASN A 103 -13.49 -14.75 2.37
CA ASN A 103 -14.80 -14.13 2.57
C ASN A 103 -14.91 -12.69 2.05
N LEU A 104 -14.03 -12.30 1.10
CA LEU A 104 -14.10 -10.97 0.47
C LEU A 104 -15.46 -10.70 -0.19
N GLU A 105 -16.10 -11.73 -0.74
CA GLU A 105 -17.39 -11.64 -1.43
C GLU A 105 -18.54 -11.16 -0.53
N ASN A 106 -18.42 -11.33 0.78
CA ASN A 106 -19.38 -10.87 1.77
C ASN A 106 -18.92 -9.60 2.49
N ALA A 107 -17.75 -9.07 2.17
CA ALA A 107 -17.25 -7.82 2.73
C ALA A 107 -17.80 -6.60 1.99
N ASN A 108 -17.74 -5.46 2.64
CA ASN A 108 -18.05 -4.16 2.06
C ASN A 108 -16.75 -3.51 1.58
N ILE A 109 -16.46 -3.62 0.28
CA ILE A 109 -15.27 -3.00 -0.31
C ILE A 109 -15.54 -1.51 -0.48
N LEU A 110 -14.85 -0.68 0.29
CA LEU A 110 -15.02 0.77 0.27
C LEU A 110 -14.20 1.44 -0.83
N LYS A 111 -12.94 0.98 -0.98
CA LYS A 111 -11.96 1.58 -1.89
C LYS A 111 -11.05 0.52 -2.48
N VAL A 112 -10.54 0.83 -3.67
CA VAL A 112 -9.43 0.13 -4.31
C VAL A 112 -8.41 1.16 -4.77
N VAL A 113 -7.13 0.98 -4.43
CA VAL A 113 -6.00 1.75 -4.95
C VAL A 113 -4.95 0.78 -5.47
N ASP A 114 -4.66 0.84 -6.77
CA ASP A 114 -3.93 -0.23 -7.45
C ASP A 114 -3.20 0.27 -8.71
N HIS A 115 -2.29 -0.52 -9.23
CA HIS A 115 -1.64 -0.31 -10.53
C HIS A 115 -1.74 -1.52 -11.48
N HIS A 116 -2.48 -2.55 -11.06
CA HIS A 116 -2.68 -3.78 -11.82
C HIS A 116 -3.89 -3.73 -12.76
N LYS A 117 -3.99 -4.75 -13.63
CA LYS A 117 -5.18 -4.96 -14.46
C LYS A 117 -6.43 -5.16 -13.60
N ILE A 118 -7.57 -4.67 -14.06
CA ILE A 118 -8.84 -4.80 -13.35
C ILE A 118 -9.35 -6.25 -13.46
N ALA A 119 -9.65 -6.85 -12.31
CA ALA A 119 -10.23 -8.19 -12.18
C ALA A 119 -11.41 -8.24 -11.20
N LEU A 120 -11.72 -7.12 -10.54
CA LEU A 120 -12.82 -6.99 -9.58
C LEU A 120 -14.16 -6.81 -10.31
N ASN A 121 -15.18 -7.51 -9.81
CA ASN A 121 -16.57 -7.31 -10.20
C ASN A 121 -17.39 -7.01 -8.93
N THR A 122 -18.11 -5.89 -8.92
CA THR A 122 -18.96 -5.47 -7.80
C THR A 122 -20.35 -5.11 -8.28
N SER A 123 -21.34 -5.27 -7.43
CA SER A 123 -22.74 -4.88 -7.71
C SER A 123 -23.09 -3.46 -7.22
N TYR A 124 -22.12 -2.75 -6.65
CA TYR A 124 -22.30 -1.41 -6.09
C TYR A 124 -21.13 -0.50 -6.44
N PRO A 125 -21.33 0.83 -6.49
CA PRO A 125 -20.26 1.79 -6.74
C PRO A 125 -19.31 1.86 -5.54
N LEU A 126 -18.01 2.01 -5.84
CA LEU A 126 -16.96 2.21 -4.84
C LEU A 126 -15.92 3.20 -5.36
N PHE A 127 -15.08 3.72 -4.48
CA PHE A 127 -13.91 4.47 -4.93
C PHE A 127 -12.90 3.52 -5.55
N TYR A 128 -12.59 3.73 -6.83
CA TYR A 128 -11.64 2.90 -7.55
C TYR A 128 -10.61 3.79 -8.24
N ARG A 129 -9.35 3.67 -7.85
CA ARG A 129 -8.25 4.37 -8.49
C ARG A 129 -7.16 3.40 -8.87
N ALA A 130 -7.00 3.20 -10.17
CA ALA A 130 -5.91 2.43 -10.74
C ALA A 130 -5.24 3.24 -11.85
N GLU A 131 -3.92 3.23 -11.86
CA GLU A 131 -3.12 3.96 -12.83
C GLU A 131 -2.01 3.07 -13.39
N PRO A 132 -1.65 3.20 -14.68
CA PRO A 132 -0.59 2.40 -15.30
C PRO A 132 0.80 2.97 -14.97
N VAL A 133 1.17 2.91 -13.70
CA VAL A 133 2.47 3.33 -13.14
C VAL A 133 3.24 2.13 -12.63
N GLY A 134 4.48 2.32 -12.23
CA GLY A 134 5.36 1.24 -11.82
C GLY A 134 5.04 0.61 -10.46
N CYS A 135 4.26 1.30 -9.60
CA CYS A 135 4.01 0.89 -8.21
C CYS A 135 2.75 1.54 -7.66
N THR A 136 2.01 0.86 -6.80
CA THR A 136 0.82 1.41 -6.12
C THR A 136 1.18 2.64 -5.28
N GLU A 137 2.36 2.68 -4.68
CA GLU A 137 2.78 3.82 -3.87
C GLU A 137 2.96 5.12 -4.68
N THR A 138 3.20 5.04 -5.97
CA THR A 138 3.14 6.23 -6.85
C THR A 138 1.72 6.80 -6.92
N VAL A 139 0.70 5.94 -6.96
CA VAL A 139 -0.71 6.37 -6.88
C VAL A 139 -1.02 6.95 -5.50
N MET A 140 -0.54 6.31 -4.43
CA MET A 140 -0.71 6.78 -3.05
C MET A 140 -0.06 8.15 -2.83
N TYR A 141 1.17 8.36 -3.32
CA TYR A 141 1.85 9.65 -3.29
C TYR A 141 0.99 10.76 -3.92
N LYS A 142 0.37 10.50 -5.08
CA LYS A 142 -0.53 11.45 -5.74
C LYS A 142 -1.77 11.73 -4.88
N LEU A 143 -2.37 10.71 -4.25
CA LEU A 143 -3.51 10.87 -3.36
C LEU A 143 -3.19 11.79 -2.17
N TYR A 144 -2.02 11.62 -1.54
CA TYR A 144 -1.58 12.52 -0.46
C TYR A 144 -1.46 13.96 -0.93
N LYS A 145 -0.82 14.18 -2.07
CA LYS A 145 -0.62 15.53 -2.65
C LYS A 145 -1.96 16.19 -3.02
N GLU A 146 -2.86 15.46 -3.66
CA GLU A 146 -4.18 15.95 -4.09
C GLU A 146 -5.09 16.33 -2.91
N ASN A 147 -4.94 15.65 -1.78
CA ASN A 147 -5.72 15.93 -0.57
C ASN A 147 -4.99 16.86 0.41
N GLY A 148 -3.80 17.37 0.06
CA GLY A 148 -3.03 18.27 0.92
C GLY A 148 -2.56 17.63 2.22
N ILE A 149 -2.40 16.30 2.23
CA ILE A 149 -1.92 15.56 3.41
C ILE A 149 -0.40 15.58 3.42
N GLU A 150 0.17 15.99 4.54
CA GLU A 150 1.61 15.96 4.76
C GLU A 150 2.14 14.53 4.79
N ILE A 151 3.21 14.29 4.02
CA ILE A 151 3.95 13.04 4.00
C ILE A 151 5.13 13.20 4.98
N ASP A 152 5.10 12.47 6.09
CA ASP A 152 6.21 12.45 7.04
C ASP A 152 7.37 11.55 6.57
N GLU A 153 8.49 11.63 7.28
CA GLU A 153 9.73 10.90 6.94
C GLU A 153 9.51 9.38 6.81
N LYS A 154 8.74 8.77 7.72
CA LYS A 154 8.50 7.32 7.71
C LYS A 154 7.57 6.90 6.57
N ILE A 155 6.51 7.64 6.34
CA ILE A 155 5.60 7.41 5.21
C ILE A 155 6.34 7.58 3.90
N ALA A 156 7.17 8.61 3.77
CA ALA A 156 8.02 8.80 2.59
C ALA A 156 8.99 7.62 2.39
N GLY A 157 9.58 7.12 3.47
CA GLY A 157 10.46 5.95 3.43
C GLY A 157 9.75 4.68 2.96
N LEU A 158 8.52 4.43 3.42
CA LEU A 158 7.69 3.31 2.97
C LEU A 158 7.37 3.42 1.47
N MET A 159 6.85 4.57 1.02
CA MET A 159 6.53 4.81 -0.39
C MET A 159 7.76 4.65 -1.28
N LEU A 160 8.89 5.25 -0.88
CA LEU A 160 10.14 5.17 -1.63
C LEU A 160 10.61 3.73 -1.78
N SER A 161 10.55 2.94 -0.71
CA SER A 161 10.98 1.54 -0.69
C SER A 161 10.20 0.70 -1.71
N ALA A 162 8.89 0.82 -1.72
CA ALA A 162 8.03 0.10 -2.67
C ALA A 162 8.31 0.50 -4.12
N ILE A 163 8.39 1.80 -4.41
CA ILE A 163 8.67 2.25 -5.78
C ILE A 163 10.02 1.74 -6.26
N ILE A 164 11.05 1.75 -5.40
CA ILE A 164 12.37 1.20 -5.73
C ILE A 164 12.30 -0.31 -5.99
N SER A 165 11.54 -1.06 -5.17
CA SER A 165 11.35 -2.50 -5.31
C SER A 165 10.73 -2.83 -6.66
N ASP A 166 9.55 -2.31 -6.94
CA ASP A 166 8.75 -2.63 -8.14
C ASP A 166 9.40 -2.16 -9.43
N THR A 167 10.14 -1.07 -9.36
CA THR A 167 10.80 -0.49 -10.52
C THR A 167 12.26 -0.93 -10.67
N LEU A 168 12.77 -1.78 -9.78
CA LEU A 168 14.18 -2.20 -9.75
C LEU A 168 15.13 -1.00 -9.86
N LEU A 169 15.04 -0.08 -8.92
CA LEU A 169 15.79 1.18 -8.94
C LEU A 169 15.53 2.01 -10.20
N LEU A 170 14.27 2.12 -10.61
CA LEU A 170 13.83 2.85 -11.81
C LEU A 170 14.38 2.30 -13.15
N LYS A 171 14.83 1.04 -13.16
CA LYS A 171 15.40 0.36 -14.34
C LYS A 171 14.40 -0.56 -15.05
N SER A 172 13.28 -0.91 -14.39
CA SER A 172 12.22 -1.72 -14.98
C SER A 172 11.58 -0.99 -16.19
N PRO A 173 11.20 -1.72 -17.24
CA PRO A 173 10.44 -1.13 -18.36
C PRO A 173 9.04 -0.64 -17.95
N THR A 174 8.54 -1.02 -16.79
CA THR A 174 7.27 -0.54 -16.21
C THR A 174 7.39 0.83 -15.55
N THR A 175 8.63 1.32 -15.35
CA THR A 175 8.89 2.62 -14.71
C THR A 175 8.38 3.77 -15.57
N THR A 176 7.60 4.65 -14.97
CA THR A 176 7.05 5.87 -15.57
C THR A 176 7.76 7.13 -15.10
N ASP A 177 7.51 8.25 -15.77
CA ASP A 177 7.99 9.57 -15.31
C ASP A 177 7.35 9.99 -13.98
N GLU A 178 6.17 9.47 -13.66
CA GLU A 178 5.50 9.72 -12.39
C GLU A 178 6.22 9.01 -11.24
N ASP A 179 6.68 7.77 -11.45
CA ASP A 179 7.50 7.05 -10.48
C ASP A 179 8.81 7.80 -10.19
N ARG A 180 9.47 8.31 -11.24
CA ARG A 180 10.72 9.09 -11.10
C ARG A 180 10.52 10.36 -10.28
N LYS A 181 9.43 11.10 -10.53
CA LYS A 181 9.09 12.31 -9.77
C LYS A 181 8.77 12.00 -8.32
N ALA A 182 8.00 10.93 -8.09
CA ALA A 182 7.69 10.50 -6.73
C ALA A 182 8.98 10.15 -5.96
N VAL A 183 9.86 9.33 -6.54
CA VAL A 183 11.16 8.97 -5.94
C VAL A 183 11.99 10.21 -5.60
N GLU A 184 12.09 11.18 -6.50
CA GLU A 184 12.87 12.41 -6.25
C GLU A 184 12.34 13.22 -5.04
N GLU A 185 11.03 13.37 -4.91
CA GLU A 185 10.44 14.10 -3.78
C GLU A 185 10.50 13.27 -2.49
N LEU A 186 10.18 11.98 -2.55
CA LEU A 186 10.17 11.09 -1.39
C LEU A 186 11.58 10.89 -0.81
N ALA A 187 12.61 10.86 -1.64
CA ALA A 187 14.00 10.81 -1.20
C ALA A 187 14.38 12.05 -0.37
N LYS A 188 13.92 13.24 -0.80
CA LYS A 188 14.15 14.49 -0.05
C LYS A 188 13.44 14.49 1.30
N ILE A 189 12.20 13.97 1.35
CA ILE A 189 11.40 13.93 2.59
C ILE A 189 11.94 12.88 3.56
N SER A 190 12.25 11.68 3.06
CA SER A 190 12.76 10.57 3.89
C SER A 190 14.23 10.72 4.30
N GLY A 191 14.98 11.57 3.59
CA GLY A 191 16.43 11.68 3.78
C GLY A 191 17.23 10.47 3.30
N LEU A 192 16.60 9.52 2.62
CA LEU A 192 17.22 8.32 2.07
C LEU A 192 17.85 8.58 0.71
N ASP A 193 19.05 8.05 0.48
CA ASP A 193 19.63 7.99 -0.86
C ASP A 193 19.04 6.78 -1.59
N PRO A 194 18.26 6.98 -2.68
CA PRO A 194 17.58 5.88 -3.36
C PRO A 194 18.52 4.81 -3.92
N GLU A 195 19.71 5.18 -4.38
CA GLU A 195 20.67 4.22 -4.95
C GLU A 195 21.33 3.38 -3.85
N VAL A 196 21.82 4.03 -2.79
CA VAL A 196 22.52 3.34 -1.69
C VAL A 196 21.53 2.49 -0.89
N TYR A 197 20.47 3.11 -0.39
CA TYR A 197 19.43 2.43 0.38
C TYR A 197 18.72 1.33 -0.44
N GLY A 198 18.35 1.66 -1.66
CA GLY A 198 17.62 0.73 -2.53
C GLY A 198 18.46 -0.49 -2.92
N LEU A 199 19.76 -0.31 -3.16
CA LEU A 199 20.66 -1.44 -3.43
C LEU A 199 20.77 -2.38 -2.23
N ASP A 200 20.88 -1.85 -1.01
CA ASP A 200 20.97 -2.65 0.21
C ASP A 200 19.63 -3.38 0.50
N MET A 201 18.50 -2.72 0.25
CA MET A 201 17.18 -3.31 0.33
C MET A 201 17.01 -4.49 -0.65
N LEU A 202 17.34 -4.30 -1.92
CA LEU A 202 17.25 -5.34 -2.95
C LEU A 202 18.18 -6.52 -2.66
N LYS A 203 19.39 -6.26 -2.14
CA LYS A 203 20.30 -7.32 -1.69
C LYS A 203 19.73 -8.11 -0.52
N ALA A 204 19.05 -7.46 0.43
CA ALA A 204 18.41 -8.14 1.55
C ALA A 204 17.31 -9.11 1.09
N GLY A 205 16.61 -8.77 -0.01
CA GLY A 205 15.61 -9.63 -0.64
C GLY A 205 16.19 -10.80 -1.42
N THR A 206 17.48 -10.72 -1.79
CA THR A 206 18.16 -11.78 -2.54
C THR A 206 18.82 -12.73 -1.57
N ASP A 207 18.22 -13.89 -1.33
CA ASP A 207 18.84 -14.94 -0.50
C ASP A 207 19.98 -15.62 -1.28
N LEU A 208 21.19 -15.03 -1.18
CA LEU A 208 22.40 -15.59 -1.78
C LEU A 208 22.99 -16.75 -0.95
N SER A 209 22.40 -17.08 0.20
CA SER A 209 22.90 -18.14 1.09
C SER A 209 22.78 -19.53 0.50
N SER A 210 21.94 -19.71 -0.52
CA SER A 210 21.75 -20.96 -1.24
C SER A 210 22.65 -21.13 -2.47
N PHE A 211 23.38 -20.09 -2.88
CA PHE A 211 24.28 -20.11 -4.05
C PHE A 211 25.73 -20.27 -3.64
N THR A 212 26.44 -21.16 -4.32
CA THR A 212 27.90 -21.25 -4.23
C THR A 212 28.58 -20.11 -4.96
N ILE A 213 29.83 -19.78 -4.62
CA ILE A 213 30.59 -18.71 -5.28
C ILE A 213 30.69 -18.94 -6.80
N ASP A 214 30.72 -20.21 -7.24
CA ASP A 214 30.79 -20.57 -8.67
C ASP A 214 29.46 -20.39 -9.41
N GLU A 215 28.33 -20.25 -8.70
CA GLU A 215 26.99 -19.96 -9.29
C GLU A 215 26.68 -18.46 -9.35
N ILE A 216 27.50 -17.63 -8.69
CA ILE A 216 27.33 -16.18 -8.63
C ILE A 216 28.23 -15.47 -9.65
N LEU A 217 29.31 -16.10 -10.10
CA LEU A 217 30.28 -15.60 -11.07
C LEU A 217 30.04 -16.15 -12.48
#